data_1bad9d59d787a8f69fe9b94d945636c0
#
_entry.id   1bad9d59d787a8f69fe9b94d945636c0
#
_cell.length_a   1.000
_cell.length_b   1.000
_cell.length_c   1.000
_cell.angle_alpha   90.00
_cell.angle_beta   90.00
_cell.angle_gamma   90.00
#
_symmetry.space_group_name_H-M   'P 1'
#
loop_
_entity.id
_entity.type
_entity.pdbx_description
1 polymer ?
#
loop_
_entity_poly.entity_id
_entity_poly.type
_entity_poly.pdbx_seq_one_letter_code
_entity_poly.pdbx_strand_id
1 'polypeptide(L)'
;MTKKRTWKFWAGRTILGLLVIGGLWLTNLIWFRPFNINHFYDKVFIELAISDPELVTQLGIPVLYDIYKEDLSDASDKKGWEDFLKLKDDLAALQSYDFESQSKENKLNTKILSWYLRKQIEGEPFFYHGYPVNQMFGVQSNLPSLMESSHKLRDESDIEAYIIRLSKFGAKFDQVLEGLRIREEKGIIPPQFVIDRVISEMSGFIGKKGSNHINLEITNEDPVKSNILYTHFNSKLAQLEDLTDQEKKAYKIKVENEIRTTVFEAYGALILYFEALKSKATTEDGVWKLPDGNDFYQYQLSENTTTDYTPDKVHQIGLSEVARIKTEMWDLLTLEGYADTTKTLGEIIQKLNKEERFLYQNNDEGRKEVID
;
A
#
# COMPACT_ATOMS: atom_id res chain seq x y z
N MET A 1 -69.09 17.62 16.18
CA MET A 1 -68.55 16.30 16.55
C MET A 1 -67.10 16.21 16.16
N THR A 2 -66.18 16.44 17.06
CA THR A 2 -64.70 16.31 16.83
C THR A 2 -64.35 14.81 16.91
N LYS A 3 -64.01 14.20 15.76
CA LYS A 3 -63.49 12.83 15.70
C LYS A 3 -62.26 12.71 16.60
N LYS A 4 -62.31 12.01 17.72
CA LYS A 4 -61.15 11.66 18.55
C LYS A 4 -60.16 10.90 17.64
N ARG A 5 -59.01 11.57 17.32
CA ARG A 5 -57.95 10.93 16.59
C ARG A 5 -57.44 9.73 17.39
N THR A 6 -57.50 8.54 16.80
CA THR A 6 -57.13 7.28 17.47
C THR A 6 -55.61 7.27 17.77
N TRP A 7 -55.18 6.54 18.80
CA TRP A 7 -53.77 6.31 19.17
C TRP A 7 -52.90 5.89 17.95
N LYS A 8 -53.45 5.06 17.08
CA LYS A 8 -52.79 4.64 15.83
C LYS A 8 -52.42 5.79 14.90
N PHE A 9 -53.23 6.83 14.83
CA PHE A 9 -52.96 8.04 14.03
C PHE A 9 -51.78 8.84 14.59
N TRP A 10 -51.67 8.98 15.91
CA TRP A 10 -50.57 9.65 16.55
C TRP A 10 -49.28 8.82 16.48
N ALA A 11 -49.34 7.50 16.69
CA ALA A 11 -48.22 6.58 16.54
C ALA A 11 -47.67 6.61 15.12
N GLY A 12 -48.50 6.59 14.06
CA GLY A 12 -48.06 6.70 12.69
C GLY A 12 -47.31 8.03 12.37
N ARG A 13 -47.82 9.16 12.93
CA ARG A 13 -47.12 10.44 12.76
C ARG A 13 -45.81 10.53 13.49
N THR A 14 -45.71 9.94 14.69
CA THR A 14 -44.46 9.88 15.44
C THR A 14 -43.40 9.05 14.68
N ILE A 15 -43.82 7.88 14.16
CA ILE A 15 -42.92 7.04 13.34
C ILE A 15 -42.48 7.78 12.09
N LEU A 16 -43.40 8.44 11.38
CA LEU A 16 -43.03 9.24 10.20
C LEU A 16 -42.09 10.37 10.56
N GLY A 17 -42.29 11.07 11.66
CA GLY A 17 -41.39 12.11 12.17
C GLY A 17 -40.00 11.58 12.47
N LEU A 18 -39.89 10.42 13.11
CA LEU A 18 -38.64 9.76 13.40
C LEU A 18 -37.88 9.35 12.12
N LEU A 19 -38.60 8.82 11.13
CA LEU A 19 -38.05 8.46 9.82
C LEU A 19 -37.53 9.69 9.08
N VAL A 20 -38.23 10.82 9.12
CA VAL A 20 -37.77 12.08 8.52
C VAL A 20 -36.52 12.60 9.23
N ILE A 21 -36.52 12.63 10.56
CA ILE A 21 -35.34 13.07 11.35
C ILE A 21 -34.15 12.14 11.08
N GLY A 22 -34.36 10.83 11.07
CA GLY A 22 -33.34 9.83 10.74
C GLY A 22 -32.80 10.03 9.31
N GLY A 23 -33.70 10.27 8.35
CA GLY A 23 -33.32 10.57 6.96
C GLY A 23 -32.49 11.84 6.82
N LEU A 24 -32.88 12.92 7.49
CA LEU A 24 -32.12 14.18 7.52
C LEU A 24 -30.75 14.00 8.19
N TRP A 25 -30.69 13.23 9.26
CA TRP A 25 -29.43 12.92 9.94
C TRP A 25 -28.50 12.09 9.06
N LEU A 26 -28.99 11.06 8.39
CA LEU A 26 -28.24 10.25 7.42
C LEU A 26 -27.76 11.11 6.23
N THR A 27 -28.63 11.98 5.72
CA THR A 27 -28.27 12.91 4.65
C THR A 27 -27.11 13.84 5.08
N ASN A 28 -27.18 14.36 6.31
CA ASN A 28 -26.08 15.17 6.87
C ASN A 28 -24.79 14.35 6.99
N LEU A 29 -24.87 13.12 7.47
CA LEU A 29 -23.71 12.25 7.66
C LEU A 29 -23.01 11.92 6.33
N ILE A 30 -23.78 11.64 5.27
CA ILE A 30 -23.24 11.14 4.00
C ILE A 30 -22.80 12.31 3.08
N TRP A 31 -23.67 13.31 2.87
CA TRP A 31 -23.45 14.32 1.83
C TRP A 31 -22.95 15.69 2.36
N PHE A 32 -23.03 15.91 3.67
CA PHE A 32 -22.62 17.18 4.26
C PHE A 32 -21.54 16.99 5.33
N ARG A 33 -21.16 18.09 5.97
CA ARG A 33 -20.32 18.06 7.16
C ARG A 33 -21.15 17.49 8.32
N PRO A 34 -20.78 16.35 8.92
CA PRO A 34 -21.47 15.80 10.08
C PRO A 34 -21.56 16.80 11.24
N PHE A 35 -22.68 16.81 11.97
CA PHE A 35 -22.82 17.70 13.15
C PHE A 35 -21.82 17.33 14.25
N ASN A 36 -21.52 16.04 14.41
CA ASN A 36 -20.56 15.55 15.40
C ASN A 36 -19.20 15.30 14.73
N ILE A 37 -18.15 15.88 15.31
CA ILE A 37 -16.79 15.77 14.78
C ILE A 37 -16.28 14.31 14.76
N ASN A 38 -16.73 13.44 15.68
CA ASN A 38 -16.34 12.04 15.67
C ASN A 38 -16.85 11.34 14.40
N HIS A 39 -18.08 11.62 13.99
CA HIS A 39 -18.62 11.12 12.72
C HIS A 39 -17.88 11.72 11.51
N PHE A 40 -17.28 12.89 11.64
CA PHE A 40 -16.44 13.45 10.58
C PHE A 40 -15.13 12.67 10.43
N TYR A 41 -14.49 12.29 11.53
CA TYR A 41 -13.29 11.43 11.49
C TYR A 41 -13.62 10.06 10.85
N ASP A 42 -14.73 9.44 11.27
CA ASP A 42 -15.20 8.18 10.70
C ASP A 42 -15.46 8.32 9.20
N LYS A 43 -16.11 9.43 8.79
CA LYS A 43 -16.41 9.72 7.38
C LYS A 43 -15.14 9.84 6.56
N VAL A 44 -14.16 10.64 6.99
CA VAL A 44 -12.87 10.81 6.28
C VAL A 44 -12.17 9.46 6.11
N PHE A 45 -12.13 8.64 7.17
CA PHE A 45 -11.54 7.30 7.09
C PHE A 45 -12.29 6.36 6.13
N ILE A 46 -13.63 6.33 6.22
CA ILE A 46 -14.45 5.46 5.36
C ILE A 46 -14.32 5.89 3.90
N GLU A 47 -14.37 7.19 3.61
CA GLU A 47 -14.24 7.70 2.24
C GLU A 47 -12.85 7.41 1.66
N LEU A 48 -11.79 7.53 2.46
CA LEU A 48 -10.45 7.11 2.08
C LEU A 48 -10.40 5.60 1.79
N ALA A 49 -10.94 4.78 2.68
CA ALA A 49 -10.92 3.33 2.52
C ALA A 49 -11.68 2.88 1.26
N ILE A 50 -12.91 3.38 1.04
CA ILE A 50 -13.72 2.97 -0.13
C ILE A 50 -13.21 3.55 -1.46
N SER A 51 -12.39 4.63 -1.43
CA SER A 51 -11.74 5.15 -2.63
C SER A 51 -10.60 4.24 -3.12
N ASP A 52 -10.13 3.32 -2.26
CA ASP A 52 -9.07 2.37 -2.56
C ASP A 52 -9.52 0.92 -2.26
N PRO A 53 -10.11 0.21 -3.25
CA PRO A 53 -10.50 -1.20 -3.12
C PRO A 53 -9.37 -2.15 -2.71
N GLU A 54 -8.12 -1.83 -3.03
CA GLU A 54 -6.95 -2.61 -2.62
C GLU A 54 -6.71 -2.46 -1.11
N LEU A 55 -6.83 -1.24 -0.58
CA LEU A 55 -6.78 -0.97 0.86
C LEU A 55 -7.92 -1.68 1.60
N VAL A 56 -9.15 -1.62 1.09
CA VAL A 56 -10.31 -2.37 1.65
C VAL A 56 -9.99 -3.86 1.75
N THR A 57 -9.37 -4.42 0.72
CA THR A 57 -8.97 -5.83 0.69
C THR A 57 -7.93 -6.15 1.77
N GLN A 58 -6.92 -5.30 1.93
CA GLN A 58 -5.87 -5.45 2.94
C GLN A 58 -6.41 -5.30 4.38
N LEU A 59 -7.30 -4.34 4.61
CA LEU A 59 -7.95 -4.14 5.92
C LEU A 59 -8.86 -5.32 6.29
N GLY A 60 -9.38 -6.05 5.31
CA GLY A 60 -10.18 -7.25 5.51
C GLY A 60 -11.51 -7.02 6.23
N ILE A 61 -12.05 -5.78 6.23
CA ILE A 61 -13.34 -5.43 6.84
C ILE A 61 -14.44 -6.19 6.09
N PRO A 62 -15.16 -7.16 6.73
CA PRO A 62 -15.95 -8.14 5.98
C PRO A 62 -16.97 -7.54 5.02
N VAL A 63 -17.76 -6.57 5.49
CA VAL A 63 -18.82 -5.95 4.67
C VAL A 63 -18.24 -5.17 3.49
N LEU A 64 -17.18 -4.39 3.72
CA LEU A 64 -16.52 -3.62 2.67
C LEU A 64 -15.79 -4.54 1.69
N TYR A 65 -15.12 -5.58 2.21
CA TYR A 65 -14.46 -6.57 1.38
C TYR A 65 -15.42 -7.21 0.36
N ASP A 66 -16.59 -7.69 0.82
CA ASP A 66 -17.57 -8.35 -0.05
C ASP A 66 -18.16 -7.42 -1.11
N ILE A 67 -18.19 -6.10 -0.86
CA ILE A 67 -18.63 -5.09 -1.83
C ILE A 67 -17.55 -4.80 -2.88
N TYR A 68 -16.27 -4.71 -2.47
CA TYR A 68 -15.19 -4.22 -3.33
C TYR A 68 -14.20 -5.30 -3.79
N LYS A 69 -14.45 -6.59 -3.46
CA LYS A 69 -13.52 -7.69 -3.75
C LYS A 69 -13.25 -7.95 -5.24
N GLU A 70 -14.06 -7.37 -6.12
CA GLU A 70 -13.87 -7.45 -7.58
C GLU A 70 -13.06 -6.27 -8.13
N ASP A 71 -12.88 -5.20 -7.35
CA ASP A 71 -12.34 -3.95 -7.85
C ASP A 71 -10.84 -3.80 -7.55
N LEU A 72 -10.16 -3.09 -8.43
CA LEU A 72 -8.82 -2.54 -8.23
C LEU A 72 -8.91 -1.02 -8.09
N SER A 73 -7.96 -0.44 -7.38
CA SER A 73 -7.88 1.02 -7.22
C SER A 73 -7.57 1.70 -8.55
N ASP A 74 -8.23 2.81 -8.82
CA ASP A 74 -7.98 3.64 -9.99
C ASP A 74 -6.61 4.32 -9.86
N ALA A 75 -5.68 4.01 -10.77
CA ALA A 75 -4.31 4.53 -10.79
C ALA A 75 -4.14 5.73 -11.74
N SER A 76 -5.24 6.29 -12.27
CA SER A 76 -5.18 7.44 -13.17
C SER A 76 -4.78 8.72 -12.45
N ASP A 77 -4.08 9.60 -13.14
CA ASP A 77 -3.75 10.95 -12.66
C ASP A 77 -5.02 11.75 -12.32
N LYS A 78 -6.10 11.54 -13.07
CA LYS A 78 -7.39 12.17 -12.80
C LYS A 78 -7.88 11.82 -11.40
N LYS A 79 -7.87 10.54 -11.05
CA LYS A 79 -8.27 10.09 -9.71
C LYS A 79 -7.35 10.67 -8.63
N GLY A 80 -6.04 10.64 -8.87
CA GLY A 80 -5.07 11.23 -7.95
C GLY A 80 -5.35 12.72 -7.67
N TRP A 81 -5.71 13.50 -8.70
CA TRP A 81 -6.10 14.90 -8.53
C TRP A 81 -7.45 15.07 -7.83
N GLU A 82 -8.44 14.22 -8.09
CA GLU A 82 -9.72 14.23 -7.38
C GLU A 82 -9.51 13.97 -5.88
N ASP A 83 -8.68 12.98 -5.54
CA ASP A 83 -8.32 12.67 -4.16
C ASP A 83 -7.57 13.83 -3.49
N PHE A 84 -6.64 14.46 -4.21
CA PHE A 84 -5.94 15.64 -3.72
C PHE A 84 -6.88 16.83 -3.44
N LEU A 85 -7.83 17.11 -4.33
CA LEU A 85 -8.82 18.17 -4.10
C LEU A 85 -9.68 17.86 -2.88
N LYS A 86 -10.03 16.59 -2.67
CA LYS A 86 -10.77 16.17 -1.50
C LYS A 86 -10.03 16.45 -0.18
N LEU A 87 -8.70 16.33 -0.14
CA LEU A 87 -7.93 16.71 1.06
C LEU A 87 -8.13 18.18 1.46
N LYS A 88 -8.23 19.08 0.45
CA LYS A 88 -8.52 20.51 0.69
C LYS A 88 -9.92 20.72 1.25
N ASP A 89 -10.92 20.01 0.71
CA ASP A 89 -12.29 20.05 1.20
C ASP A 89 -12.41 19.52 2.62
N ASP A 90 -11.75 18.39 2.91
CA ASP A 90 -11.73 17.78 4.24
C ASP A 90 -11.05 18.70 5.27
N LEU A 91 -9.96 19.36 4.89
CA LEU A 91 -9.30 20.34 5.76
C LEU A 91 -10.21 21.56 6.05
N ALA A 92 -10.88 22.09 5.03
CA ALA A 92 -11.81 23.19 5.19
C ALA A 92 -13.00 22.80 6.08
N ALA A 93 -13.55 21.60 5.89
CA ALA A 93 -14.62 21.06 6.72
C ALA A 93 -14.16 20.88 8.18
N LEU A 94 -12.96 20.32 8.41
CA LEU A 94 -12.39 20.14 9.74
C LEU A 94 -12.21 21.49 10.47
N GLN A 95 -11.72 22.50 9.78
CA GLN A 95 -11.50 23.84 10.34
C GLN A 95 -12.81 24.59 10.66
N SER A 96 -13.94 24.17 10.11
CA SER A 96 -15.24 24.76 10.40
C SER A 96 -15.87 24.29 11.71
N TYR A 97 -15.29 23.32 12.41
CA TYR A 97 -15.71 22.93 13.76
C TYR A 97 -15.10 23.86 14.82
N ASP A 98 -15.89 24.19 15.84
CA ASP A 98 -15.38 24.96 16.97
C ASP A 98 -14.38 24.12 17.77
N PHE A 99 -13.10 24.47 17.63
CA PHE A 99 -12.01 23.77 18.29
C PHE A 99 -12.07 23.88 19.81
N GLU A 100 -12.46 25.04 20.34
CA GLU A 100 -12.43 25.27 21.78
C GLU A 100 -13.50 24.49 22.53
N SER A 101 -14.62 24.20 21.90
CA SER A 101 -15.71 23.38 22.46
C SER A 101 -15.42 21.87 22.47
N GLN A 102 -14.35 21.43 21.81
CA GLN A 102 -14.01 20.01 21.72
C GLN A 102 -13.45 19.44 23.02
N SER A 103 -13.66 18.13 23.23
CA SER A 103 -12.99 17.39 24.29
C SER A 103 -11.47 17.39 24.11
N LYS A 104 -10.72 17.10 25.19
CA LYS A 104 -9.24 17.00 25.11
C LYS A 104 -8.78 16.00 24.04
N GLU A 105 -9.46 14.87 23.93
CA GLU A 105 -9.19 13.84 22.94
C GLU A 105 -9.45 14.35 21.51
N ASN A 106 -10.62 14.95 21.28
CA ASN A 106 -10.96 15.50 19.98
C ASN A 106 -10.05 16.67 19.57
N LYS A 107 -9.59 17.51 20.51
CA LYS A 107 -8.57 18.53 20.22
C LYS A 107 -7.26 17.89 19.72
N LEU A 108 -6.86 16.76 20.27
CA LEU A 108 -5.67 16.03 19.78
C LEU A 108 -5.92 15.45 18.39
N ASN A 109 -7.04 14.76 18.19
CA ASN A 109 -7.40 14.17 16.89
C ASN A 109 -7.53 15.24 15.79
N THR A 110 -8.14 16.39 16.12
CA THR A 110 -8.21 17.55 15.20
C THR A 110 -6.81 18.04 14.80
N LYS A 111 -5.89 18.15 15.77
CA LYS A 111 -4.51 18.59 15.48
C LYS A 111 -3.78 17.60 14.59
N ILE A 112 -3.89 16.31 14.87
CA ILE A 112 -3.25 15.24 14.10
C ILE A 112 -3.79 15.24 12.65
N LEU A 113 -5.12 15.21 12.49
CA LEU A 113 -5.73 15.21 11.16
C LEU A 113 -5.45 16.50 10.41
N SER A 114 -5.51 17.67 11.06
CA SER A 114 -5.15 18.96 10.44
C SER A 114 -3.70 18.98 9.97
N TRP A 115 -2.77 18.44 10.76
CA TRP A 115 -1.37 18.36 10.37
C TRP A 115 -1.20 17.44 9.16
N TYR A 116 -1.79 16.25 9.20
CA TYR A 116 -1.74 15.29 8.10
C TYR A 116 -2.27 15.91 6.79
N LEU A 117 -3.50 16.44 6.82
CA LEU A 117 -4.12 17.04 5.64
C LEU A 117 -3.29 18.19 5.06
N ARG A 118 -2.74 19.07 5.93
CA ARG A 118 -1.86 20.16 5.50
C ARG A 118 -0.59 19.65 4.85
N LYS A 119 0.04 18.61 5.43
CA LYS A 119 1.26 18.04 4.87
C LYS A 119 1.01 17.42 3.49
N GLN A 120 -0.08 16.68 3.32
CA GLN A 120 -0.46 16.17 2.00
C GLN A 120 -0.70 17.31 0.98
N ILE A 121 -1.35 18.40 1.40
CA ILE A 121 -1.59 19.58 0.53
C ILE A 121 -0.28 20.30 0.18
N GLU A 122 0.65 20.44 1.11
CA GLU A 122 1.99 21.00 0.87
C GLU A 122 2.78 20.18 -0.18
N GLY A 123 2.46 18.90 -0.34
CA GLY A 123 3.04 18.01 -1.34
C GLY A 123 2.59 18.26 -2.79
N GLU A 124 1.65 19.19 -3.05
CA GLU A 124 1.13 19.48 -4.39
C GLU A 124 2.20 19.68 -5.48
N PRO A 125 3.28 20.47 -5.25
CA PRO A 125 4.33 20.66 -6.24
C PRO A 125 5.05 19.35 -6.61
N PHE A 126 5.01 18.37 -5.72
CA PHE A 126 5.72 17.10 -5.83
C PHE A 126 4.82 15.92 -6.20
N PHE A 127 3.60 16.18 -6.65
CA PHE A 127 2.59 15.15 -6.98
C PHE A 127 3.14 14.04 -7.91
N TYR A 128 4.03 14.40 -8.83
CA TYR A 128 4.63 13.46 -9.78
C TYR A 128 5.99 12.87 -9.35
N HIS A 129 6.58 13.31 -8.23
CA HIS A 129 7.95 12.91 -7.84
C HIS A 129 8.11 11.46 -7.38
N GLY A 130 7.00 10.75 -7.13
CA GLY A 130 7.04 9.34 -6.81
C GLY A 130 7.23 8.43 -8.04
N TYR A 131 7.83 7.27 -7.84
CA TYR A 131 7.97 6.23 -8.86
C TYR A 131 6.91 5.14 -8.62
N PRO A 132 5.78 5.13 -9.35
CA PRO A 132 4.70 4.14 -9.15
C PRO A 132 5.13 2.70 -9.47
N VAL A 133 6.18 2.55 -10.29
CA VAL A 133 6.86 1.27 -10.55
C VAL A 133 8.30 1.41 -10.07
N ASN A 134 8.68 0.65 -9.07
CA ASN A 134 10.01 0.70 -8.45
C ASN A 134 10.38 -0.68 -7.88
N GLN A 135 11.64 -0.85 -7.48
CA GLN A 135 12.21 -2.13 -7.05
C GLN A 135 11.80 -2.60 -5.64
N MET A 136 10.97 -1.84 -4.92
CA MET A 136 10.59 -2.18 -3.53
C MET A 136 9.08 -2.35 -3.35
N PHE A 137 8.31 -1.32 -3.72
CA PHE A 137 6.86 -1.23 -3.44
C PHE A 137 6.08 -0.74 -4.66
N GLY A 138 6.53 -1.09 -5.87
CA GLY A 138 5.85 -0.71 -7.10
C GLY A 138 4.56 -1.51 -7.34
N VAL A 139 3.67 -0.97 -8.18
CA VAL A 139 2.41 -1.63 -8.55
C VAL A 139 2.62 -3.03 -9.12
N GLN A 140 3.75 -3.26 -9.80
CA GLN A 140 4.09 -4.55 -10.41
C GLN A 140 4.33 -5.66 -9.36
N SER A 141 4.76 -5.33 -8.15
CA SER A 141 4.93 -6.29 -7.05
C SER A 141 3.73 -6.29 -6.10
N ASN A 142 3.10 -5.14 -5.88
CA ASN A 142 1.99 -5.01 -4.93
C ASN A 142 0.73 -5.74 -5.39
N LEU A 143 0.39 -5.72 -6.69
CA LEU A 143 -0.80 -6.41 -7.17
C LEU A 143 -0.73 -7.94 -7.03
N PRO A 144 0.34 -8.64 -7.45
CA PRO A 144 0.47 -10.06 -7.18
C PRO A 144 0.45 -10.39 -5.69
N SER A 145 1.11 -9.58 -4.86
CA SER A 145 1.12 -9.75 -3.41
C SER A 145 -0.28 -9.57 -2.79
N LEU A 146 -1.06 -8.60 -3.26
CA LEU A 146 -2.46 -8.42 -2.85
C LEU A 146 -3.29 -9.67 -3.16
N MET A 147 -3.14 -10.22 -4.36
CA MET A 147 -3.87 -11.39 -4.82
C MET A 147 -3.49 -12.66 -4.05
N GLU A 148 -2.22 -12.78 -3.66
CA GLU A 148 -1.71 -13.91 -2.89
C GLU A 148 -2.09 -13.82 -1.41
N SER A 149 -1.83 -12.67 -0.77
CA SER A 149 -1.85 -12.55 0.68
C SER A 149 -3.17 -12.02 1.25
N SER A 150 -3.91 -11.22 0.49
CA SER A 150 -5.08 -10.49 1.00
C SER A 150 -6.39 -10.86 0.34
N HIS A 151 -6.39 -11.27 -0.95
CA HIS A 151 -7.60 -11.72 -1.62
C HIS A 151 -8.03 -13.08 -1.05
N LYS A 152 -9.25 -13.14 -0.53
CA LYS A 152 -9.80 -14.37 0.07
C LYS A 152 -10.32 -15.29 -1.03
N LEU A 153 -10.18 -16.60 -0.81
CA LEU A 153 -10.72 -17.66 -1.68
C LEU A 153 -11.50 -18.66 -0.80
N ARG A 154 -12.63 -18.20 -0.24
CA ARG A 154 -13.47 -18.94 0.72
C ARG A 154 -14.56 -19.76 0.05
N ASP A 155 -15.05 -19.25 -1.09
CA ASP A 155 -16.22 -19.77 -1.79
C ASP A 155 -16.16 -19.42 -3.30
N GLU A 156 -17.18 -19.83 -4.05
CA GLU A 156 -17.31 -19.59 -5.48
C GLU A 156 -17.32 -18.09 -5.84
N SER A 157 -17.98 -17.26 -5.01
CA SER A 157 -18.04 -15.81 -5.24
C SER A 157 -16.65 -15.16 -5.12
N ASP A 158 -15.79 -15.64 -4.22
CA ASP A 158 -14.41 -15.16 -4.09
C ASP A 158 -13.56 -15.62 -5.28
N ILE A 159 -13.80 -16.83 -5.83
CA ILE A 159 -13.16 -17.32 -7.06
C ILE A 159 -13.50 -16.42 -8.25
N GLU A 160 -14.76 -16.09 -8.44
CA GLU A 160 -15.21 -15.22 -9.52
C GLU A 160 -14.60 -13.83 -9.39
N ALA A 161 -14.60 -13.27 -8.18
CA ALA A 161 -13.96 -11.99 -7.88
C ALA A 161 -12.45 -12.00 -8.17
N TYR A 162 -11.75 -13.10 -7.88
CA TYR A 162 -10.33 -13.29 -8.21
C TYR A 162 -10.11 -13.17 -9.73
N ILE A 163 -10.91 -13.86 -10.53
CA ILE A 163 -10.83 -13.84 -11.99
C ILE A 163 -11.13 -12.45 -12.54
N ILE A 164 -12.16 -11.79 -12.02
CA ILE A 164 -12.53 -10.42 -12.40
C ILE A 164 -11.37 -9.45 -12.08
N ARG A 165 -10.71 -9.57 -10.94
CA ARG A 165 -9.52 -8.75 -10.63
C ARG A 165 -8.38 -8.99 -11.59
N LEU A 166 -8.09 -10.25 -11.95
CA LEU A 166 -7.06 -10.55 -12.95
C LEU A 166 -7.35 -9.87 -14.29
N SER A 167 -8.61 -9.88 -14.73
CA SER A 167 -9.02 -9.23 -15.97
C SER A 167 -8.86 -7.70 -15.95
N LYS A 168 -8.78 -7.08 -14.76
CA LYS A 168 -8.60 -5.62 -14.59
C LYS A 168 -7.13 -5.18 -14.57
N PHE A 169 -6.16 -6.11 -14.52
CA PHE A 169 -4.73 -5.76 -14.51
C PHE A 169 -4.32 -4.91 -15.70
N GLY A 170 -4.82 -5.26 -16.92
CA GLY A 170 -4.53 -4.51 -18.12
C GLY A 170 -4.90 -3.05 -18.02
N ALA A 171 -6.16 -2.76 -17.68
CA ALA A 171 -6.67 -1.40 -17.55
C ALA A 171 -5.91 -0.59 -16.47
N LYS A 172 -5.59 -1.21 -15.33
CA LYS A 172 -4.80 -0.56 -14.29
C LYS A 172 -3.38 -0.22 -14.75
N PHE A 173 -2.73 -1.14 -15.45
CA PHE A 173 -1.38 -0.91 -15.97
C PHE A 173 -1.34 0.13 -17.09
N ASP A 174 -2.41 0.24 -17.89
CA ASP A 174 -2.55 1.32 -18.87
C ASP A 174 -2.60 2.69 -18.20
N GLN A 175 -3.35 2.84 -17.09
CA GLN A 175 -3.36 4.06 -16.27
C GLN A 175 -1.98 4.37 -15.69
N VAL A 176 -1.28 3.36 -15.17
CA VAL A 176 0.09 3.51 -14.66
C VAL A 176 1.05 3.96 -15.77
N LEU A 177 0.96 3.36 -16.96
CA LEU A 177 1.77 3.74 -18.12
C LEU A 177 1.53 5.20 -18.55
N GLU A 178 0.26 5.66 -18.53
CA GLU A 178 -0.04 7.06 -18.79
C GLU A 178 0.64 7.99 -17.77
N GLY A 179 0.51 7.69 -16.48
CA GLY A 179 1.17 8.44 -15.42
C GLY A 179 2.70 8.40 -15.49
N LEU A 180 3.30 7.29 -15.96
CA LEU A 180 4.75 7.18 -16.19
C LEU A 180 5.21 8.07 -17.35
N ARG A 181 4.44 8.17 -18.44
CA ARG A 181 4.75 9.05 -19.58
C ARG A 181 4.72 10.52 -19.17
N ILE A 182 3.74 10.92 -18.36
CA ILE A 182 3.69 12.30 -17.81
C ILE A 182 4.92 12.60 -16.96
N ARG A 183 5.35 11.65 -16.12
CA ARG A 183 6.59 11.77 -15.31
C ARG A 183 7.82 11.89 -16.19
N GLU A 184 7.91 11.08 -17.24
CA GLU A 184 9.00 11.14 -18.21
C GLU A 184 9.09 12.51 -18.88
N GLU A 185 7.95 13.08 -19.34
CA GLU A 185 7.88 14.43 -19.92
C GLU A 185 8.33 15.52 -18.94
N LYS A 186 8.10 15.30 -17.63
CA LYS A 186 8.54 16.20 -16.55
C LYS A 186 9.98 15.96 -16.10
N GLY A 187 10.71 15.02 -16.71
CA GLY A 187 12.07 14.68 -16.32
C GLY A 187 12.19 13.85 -15.03
N ILE A 188 11.08 13.27 -14.57
CA ILE A 188 11.02 12.42 -13.38
C ILE A 188 11.23 10.97 -13.81
N ILE A 189 12.49 10.58 -13.98
CA ILE A 189 12.90 9.27 -14.48
C ILE A 189 13.67 8.53 -13.38
N PRO A 190 13.33 7.26 -13.09
CA PRO A 190 14.09 6.46 -12.14
C PRO A 190 15.55 6.31 -12.53
N PRO A 191 16.48 6.13 -11.57
CA PRO A 191 17.87 5.78 -11.86
C PRO A 191 17.97 4.46 -12.64
N GLN A 192 19.04 4.31 -13.41
CA GLN A 192 19.27 3.15 -14.26
C GLN A 192 19.16 1.82 -13.49
N PHE A 193 19.74 1.76 -12.27
CA PHE A 193 19.70 0.52 -11.47
C PHE A 193 18.28 0.13 -11.06
N VAL A 194 17.38 1.10 -10.83
CA VAL A 194 15.96 0.86 -10.52
C VAL A 194 15.27 0.26 -11.74
N ILE A 195 15.50 0.86 -12.93
CA ILE A 195 14.94 0.37 -14.19
C ILE A 195 15.39 -1.06 -14.47
N ASP A 196 16.69 -1.35 -14.32
CA ASP A 196 17.26 -2.68 -14.54
C ASP A 196 16.62 -3.74 -13.61
N ARG A 197 16.43 -3.40 -12.33
CA ARG A 197 15.80 -4.29 -11.36
C ARG A 197 14.34 -4.53 -11.66
N VAL A 198 13.60 -3.49 -11.99
CA VAL A 198 12.17 -3.57 -12.34
C VAL A 198 11.95 -4.43 -13.59
N ILE A 199 12.76 -4.23 -14.65
CA ILE A 199 12.72 -5.07 -15.85
C ILE A 199 13.02 -6.53 -15.50
N SER A 200 14.05 -6.78 -14.70
CA SER A 200 14.43 -8.14 -14.30
C SER A 200 13.32 -8.82 -13.48
N GLU A 201 12.72 -8.12 -12.52
CA GLU A 201 11.62 -8.61 -11.70
C GLU A 201 10.40 -8.96 -12.55
N MET A 202 9.93 -8.03 -13.37
CA MET A 202 8.78 -8.22 -14.23
C MET A 202 9.02 -9.33 -15.26
N SER A 203 10.23 -9.41 -15.84
CA SER A 203 10.60 -10.48 -16.76
C SER A 203 10.56 -11.84 -16.08
N GLY A 204 11.08 -11.95 -14.85
CA GLY A 204 10.99 -13.17 -14.05
C GLY A 204 9.55 -13.56 -13.73
N PHE A 205 8.70 -12.59 -13.40
CA PHE A 205 7.29 -12.82 -13.10
C PHE A 205 6.51 -13.43 -14.28
N ILE A 206 6.79 -13.00 -15.52
CA ILE A 206 6.15 -13.57 -16.73
C ILE A 206 6.95 -14.72 -17.38
N GLY A 207 7.98 -15.24 -16.70
CA GLY A 207 8.78 -16.36 -17.17
C GLY A 207 9.68 -16.05 -18.39
N LYS A 208 9.98 -14.76 -18.67
CA LYS A 208 10.96 -14.38 -19.69
C LYS A 208 12.36 -14.29 -19.08
N LYS A 209 13.40 -14.72 -19.82
CA LYS A 209 14.79 -14.48 -19.40
C LYS A 209 15.05 -12.99 -19.32
N GLY A 210 15.34 -12.48 -18.10
CA GLY A 210 15.91 -11.15 -17.94
C GLY A 210 17.31 -11.08 -18.52
N SER A 211 17.67 -9.96 -19.13
CA SER A 211 18.95 -9.76 -19.82
C SER A 211 20.19 -9.69 -18.92
N ASN A 212 20.07 -9.68 -17.59
CA ASN A 212 21.23 -9.56 -16.68
C ASN A 212 21.06 -10.33 -15.36
N HIS A 213 21.91 -11.35 -15.19
CA HIS A 213 22.54 -11.81 -13.94
C HIS A 213 21.73 -12.50 -12.82
N ILE A 214 20.48 -12.87 -13.00
CA ILE A 214 19.91 -13.89 -12.14
C ILE A 214 19.76 -15.14 -13.00
N ASN A 215 20.51 -16.20 -12.67
CA ASN A 215 20.36 -17.55 -13.24
C ASN A 215 19.03 -18.13 -12.77
N LEU A 216 17.94 -17.69 -13.37
CA LEU A 216 16.69 -18.44 -13.33
C LEU A 216 16.87 -19.60 -14.35
N GLU A 217 17.10 -20.79 -13.84
CA GLU A 217 17.02 -22.00 -14.67
C GLU A 217 15.68 -21.97 -15.39
N ILE A 218 15.74 -22.06 -16.73
CA ILE A 218 14.51 -22.24 -17.50
C ILE A 218 14.04 -23.65 -17.19
N THR A 219 13.07 -23.78 -16.31
CA THR A 219 12.28 -24.98 -16.24
C THR A 219 11.50 -25.07 -17.55
N ASN A 220 11.42 -26.25 -18.15
CA ASN A 220 10.58 -26.52 -19.32
C ASN A 220 9.06 -26.44 -18.99
N GLU A 221 8.71 -25.78 -17.88
CA GLU A 221 7.36 -25.65 -17.41
C GLU A 221 6.68 -24.41 -18.04
N ASP A 222 5.39 -24.53 -18.28
CA ASP A 222 4.57 -23.41 -18.72
C ASP A 222 4.66 -22.27 -17.68
N PRO A 223 5.16 -21.06 -18.05
CA PRO A 223 5.38 -19.97 -17.10
C PRO A 223 4.10 -19.53 -16.39
N VAL A 224 2.92 -19.76 -16.94
CA VAL A 224 1.66 -19.48 -16.25
C VAL A 224 1.46 -20.45 -15.09
N LYS A 225 1.76 -21.74 -15.27
CA LYS A 225 1.54 -22.77 -14.24
C LYS A 225 2.51 -22.67 -13.07
N SER A 226 3.69 -22.09 -13.28
CA SER A 226 4.66 -21.78 -12.24
C SER A 226 4.47 -20.40 -11.61
N ASN A 227 3.61 -19.55 -12.20
CA ASN A 227 3.35 -18.22 -11.67
C ASN A 227 2.64 -18.27 -10.31
N ILE A 228 3.01 -17.36 -9.40
CA ILE A 228 2.47 -17.32 -8.03
C ILE A 228 0.95 -17.16 -8.00
N LEU A 229 0.38 -16.36 -8.92
CA LEU A 229 -1.06 -16.17 -9.02
C LEU A 229 -1.79 -17.49 -9.30
N TYR A 230 -1.22 -18.32 -10.20
CA TYR A 230 -1.82 -19.61 -10.52
C TYR A 230 -1.61 -20.65 -9.42
N THR A 231 -0.39 -20.75 -8.89
CA THR A 231 -0.04 -21.75 -7.87
C THR A 231 -0.79 -21.51 -6.55
N HIS A 232 -0.88 -20.22 -6.12
CA HIS A 232 -1.67 -19.85 -4.96
C HIS A 232 -3.15 -20.16 -5.15
N PHE A 233 -3.74 -19.68 -6.26
CA PHE A 233 -5.13 -19.96 -6.60
C PHE A 233 -5.42 -21.46 -6.59
N ASN A 234 -4.56 -22.26 -7.23
CA ASN A 234 -4.72 -23.70 -7.35
C ASN A 234 -4.67 -24.41 -5.98
N SER A 235 -3.78 -23.96 -5.09
CA SER A 235 -3.68 -24.46 -3.72
C SER A 235 -4.95 -24.17 -2.90
N LYS A 236 -5.51 -22.98 -3.01
CA LYS A 236 -6.74 -22.60 -2.31
C LYS A 236 -7.98 -23.28 -2.89
N LEU A 237 -8.09 -23.34 -4.20
CA LEU A 237 -9.20 -24.01 -4.90
C LEU A 237 -9.29 -25.48 -4.52
N ALA A 238 -8.16 -26.17 -4.28
CA ALA A 238 -8.13 -27.55 -3.86
C ALA A 238 -8.80 -27.77 -2.50
N GLN A 239 -8.80 -26.77 -1.62
CA GLN A 239 -9.34 -26.85 -0.26
C GLN A 239 -10.87 -26.63 -0.20
N LEU A 240 -11.50 -26.16 -1.28
CA LEU A 240 -12.95 -25.96 -1.33
C LEU A 240 -13.66 -27.28 -1.59
N GLU A 241 -14.46 -27.73 -0.63
CA GLU A 241 -15.18 -29.02 -0.69
C GLU A 241 -16.50 -28.92 -1.48
N ASP A 242 -17.08 -27.72 -1.57
CA ASP A 242 -18.39 -27.50 -2.19
C ASP A 242 -18.35 -27.51 -3.75
N LEU A 243 -17.17 -27.58 -4.36
CA LEU A 243 -17.00 -27.60 -5.81
C LEU A 243 -16.62 -28.98 -6.32
N THR A 244 -17.25 -29.39 -7.42
CA THR A 244 -16.90 -30.61 -8.16
C THR A 244 -15.53 -30.49 -8.85
N ASP A 245 -14.88 -31.60 -9.15
CA ASP A 245 -13.63 -31.62 -9.91
C ASP A 245 -13.77 -30.98 -11.30
N GLN A 246 -14.94 -31.06 -11.90
CA GLN A 246 -15.24 -30.45 -13.21
C GLN A 246 -15.28 -28.92 -13.09
N GLU A 247 -15.92 -28.37 -12.06
CA GLU A 247 -15.97 -26.94 -11.79
C GLU A 247 -14.58 -26.41 -11.44
N LYS A 248 -13.85 -27.08 -10.56
CA LYS A 248 -12.46 -26.73 -10.23
C LYS A 248 -11.58 -26.68 -11.49
N LYS A 249 -11.73 -27.65 -12.39
CA LYS A 249 -11.00 -27.67 -13.67
C LYS A 249 -11.38 -26.48 -14.56
N ALA A 250 -12.65 -26.12 -14.61
CA ALA A 250 -13.14 -24.98 -15.39
C ALA A 250 -12.55 -23.66 -14.86
N TYR A 251 -12.52 -23.46 -13.54
CA TYR A 251 -11.93 -22.27 -12.90
C TYR A 251 -10.41 -22.18 -13.14
N LYS A 252 -9.68 -23.29 -13.06
CA LYS A 252 -8.25 -23.32 -13.40
C LYS A 252 -7.96 -22.83 -14.82
N ILE A 253 -8.78 -23.26 -15.79
CA ILE A 253 -8.65 -22.83 -17.19
C ILE A 253 -8.93 -21.33 -17.33
N LYS A 254 -9.96 -20.79 -16.65
CA LYS A 254 -10.26 -19.36 -16.66
C LYS A 254 -9.10 -18.53 -16.10
N VAL A 255 -8.56 -18.90 -14.95
CA VAL A 255 -7.43 -18.21 -14.30
C VAL A 255 -6.16 -18.31 -15.18
N GLU A 256 -5.86 -19.49 -15.74
CA GLU A 256 -4.73 -19.67 -16.66
C GLU A 256 -4.86 -18.74 -17.87
N ASN A 257 -6.06 -18.63 -18.43
CA ASN A 257 -6.33 -17.74 -19.56
C ASN A 257 -6.13 -16.28 -19.20
N GLU A 258 -6.70 -15.79 -18.07
CA GLU A 258 -6.54 -14.40 -17.64
C GLU A 258 -5.07 -14.05 -17.34
N ILE A 259 -4.33 -14.94 -16.70
CA ILE A 259 -2.90 -14.72 -16.46
C ILE A 259 -2.16 -14.58 -17.79
N ARG A 260 -2.44 -15.45 -18.76
CA ARG A 260 -1.75 -15.47 -20.06
C ARG A 260 -2.08 -14.26 -20.92
N THR A 261 -3.38 -13.94 -21.05
CA THR A 261 -3.88 -12.98 -22.06
C THR A 261 -4.08 -11.57 -21.52
N THR A 262 -4.14 -11.38 -20.20
CA THR A 262 -4.32 -10.08 -19.57
C THR A 262 -3.13 -9.70 -18.71
N VAL A 263 -2.79 -10.53 -17.72
CA VAL A 263 -1.72 -10.18 -16.77
C VAL A 263 -0.36 -10.13 -17.46
N PHE A 264 0.02 -11.19 -18.21
CA PHE A 264 1.34 -11.24 -18.85
C PHE A 264 1.48 -10.19 -19.96
N GLU A 265 0.42 -9.87 -20.69
CA GLU A 265 0.43 -8.78 -21.69
C GLU A 265 0.62 -7.41 -21.03
N ALA A 266 -0.04 -7.15 -19.90
CA ALA A 266 0.12 -5.92 -19.13
C ALA A 266 1.56 -5.74 -18.62
N TYR A 267 2.17 -6.78 -18.07
CA TYR A 267 3.59 -6.78 -17.68
C TYR A 267 4.51 -6.61 -18.89
N GLY A 268 4.18 -7.24 -20.02
CA GLY A 268 4.91 -7.09 -21.29
C GLY A 268 4.96 -5.63 -21.75
N ALA A 269 3.83 -4.92 -21.66
CA ALA A 269 3.74 -3.50 -22.01
C ALA A 269 4.61 -2.62 -21.09
N LEU A 270 4.61 -2.87 -19.76
CA LEU A 270 5.48 -2.17 -18.81
C LEU A 270 6.96 -2.44 -19.10
N ILE A 271 7.33 -3.69 -19.37
CA ILE A 271 8.72 -4.05 -19.70
C ILE A 271 9.19 -3.28 -20.93
N LEU A 272 8.40 -3.27 -22.01
CA LEU A 272 8.75 -2.53 -23.23
C LEU A 272 8.92 -1.03 -22.98
N TYR A 273 8.06 -0.43 -22.15
CA TYR A 273 8.19 0.98 -21.77
C TYR A 273 9.50 1.24 -21.01
N PHE A 274 9.82 0.42 -20.01
CA PHE A 274 11.04 0.59 -19.22
C PHE A 274 12.31 0.29 -20.01
N GLU A 275 12.30 -0.65 -20.96
CA GLU A 275 13.41 -0.88 -21.88
C GLU A 275 13.67 0.37 -22.75
N ALA A 276 12.64 1.02 -23.25
CA ALA A 276 12.77 2.28 -23.99
C ALA A 276 13.27 3.43 -23.09
N LEU A 277 12.73 3.51 -21.86
CA LEU A 277 13.10 4.55 -20.88
C LEU A 277 14.57 4.47 -20.44
N LYS A 278 15.15 3.28 -20.43
CA LYS A 278 16.54 3.03 -20.00
C LYS A 278 17.56 3.95 -20.69
N SER A 279 17.34 4.28 -21.97
CA SER A 279 18.24 5.19 -22.72
C SER A 279 18.24 6.63 -22.20
N LYS A 280 17.22 7.03 -21.43
CA LYS A 280 17.07 8.36 -20.84
C LYS A 280 17.46 8.40 -19.35
N ALA A 281 17.64 7.23 -18.73
CA ALA A 281 18.02 7.13 -17.32
C ALA A 281 19.49 7.45 -17.10
N THR A 282 19.77 8.04 -15.94
CA THR A 282 21.13 8.33 -15.48
C THR A 282 21.56 7.40 -14.36
N THR A 283 22.83 7.41 -14.02
CA THR A 283 23.38 6.68 -12.86
C THR A 283 23.24 7.45 -11.55
N GLU A 284 22.74 8.70 -11.61
CA GLU A 284 22.44 9.49 -10.42
C GLU A 284 21.24 8.88 -9.71
N ASP A 285 21.42 8.54 -8.44
CA ASP A 285 20.46 7.79 -7.62
C ASP A 285 19.81 8.63 -6.51
N GLY A 286 20.28 9.85 -6.28
CA GLY A 286 19.68 10.76 -5.30
C GLY A 286 18.55 11.61 -5.86
N VAL A 287 17.67 12.08 -4.96
CA VAL A 287 16.52 12.92 -5.34
C VAL A 287 16.91 14.29 -5.89
N TRP A 288 18.14 14.75 -5.67
CA TRP A 288 18.68 16.01 -6.24
C TRP A 288 18.70 16.05 -7.77
N LYS A 289 18.61 14.90 -8.43
CA LYS A 289 18.48 14.83 -9.89
C LYS A 289 17.09 15.24 -10.40
N LEU A 290 16.07 15.23 -9.53
CA LEU A 290 14.72 15.57 -9.89
C LEU A 290 14.54 17.09 -9.93
N PRO A 291 13.60 17.62 -10.74
CA PRO A 291 13.20 19.02 -10.63
C PRO A 291 12.85 19.35 -9.17
N ASP A 292 13.35 20.46 -8.66
CA ASP A 292 13.15 20.90 -7.26
C ASP A 292 13.46 19.81 -6.22
N GLY A 293 14.43 18.92 -6.52
CA GLY A 293 14.73 17.73 -5.73
C GLY A 293 15.15 18.02 -4.29
N ASN A 294 15.83 19.15 -4.03
CA ASN A 294 16.18 19.56 -2.67
C ASN A 294 14.94 19.93 -1.86
N ASP A 295 13.98 20.65 -2.45
CA ASP A 295 12.73 21.03 -1.80
C ASP A 295 11.85 19.80 -1.59
N PHE A 296 11.83 18.88 -2.56
CA PHE A 296 11.18 17.58 -2.41
C PHE A 296 11.79 16.78 -1.24
N TYR A 297 13.12 16.73 -1.12
CA TYR A 297 13.76 16.04 0.00
C TYR A 297 13.40 16.66 1.35
N GLN A 298 13.41 18.00 1.45
CA GLN A 298 13.02 18.70 2.67
C GLN A 298 11.53 18.43 3.02
N TYR A 299 10.66 18.42 2.03
CA TYR A 299 9.25 18.07 2.20
C TYR A 299 9.10 16.65 2.75
N GLN A 300 9.72 15.66 2.09
CA GLN A 300 9.69 14.25 2.51
C GLN A 300 10.28 14.07 3.92
N LEU A 301 11.37 14.76 4.24
CA LEU A 301 11.97 14.72 5.57
C LEU A 301 11.00 15.23 6.64
N SER A 302 10.33 16.35 6.39
CA SER A 302 9.38 16.92 7.35
C SER A 302 8.12 16.05 7.50
N GLU A 303 7.66 15.42 6.43
CA GLU A 303 6.53 14.47 6.46
C GLU A 303 6.86 13.23 7.28
N ASN A 304 8.01 12.61 7.04
CA ASN A 304 8.40 11.36 7.69
C ASN A 304 8.86 11.54 9.15
N THR A 305 9.44 12.70 9.49
CA THR A 305 9.94 12.96 10.86
C THR A 305 8.95 13.73 11.72
N THR A 306 7.90 14.29 11.13
CA THR A 306 6.96 15.24 11.78
C THR A 306 7.66 16.44 12.42
N THR A 307 8.83 16.82 11.89
CA THR A 307 9.64 17.95 12.38
C THR A 307 9.98 18.91 11.25
N ASP A 308 10.41 20.13 11.62
CA ASP A 308 10.94 21.12 10.67
C ASP A 308 12.49 21.08 10.59
N TYR A 309 13.09 19.93 10.93
CA TYR A 309 14.53 19.78 10.86
C TYR A 309 15.03 19.79 9.42
N THR A 310 16.19 20.45 9.25
CA THR A 310 16.91 20.39 7.97
C THR A 310 17.62 19.05 7.79
N PRO A 311 17.95 18.64 6.55
CA PRO A 311 18.73 17.44 6.27
C PRO A 311 20.05 17.40 7.07
N ASP A 312 20.78 18.52 7.15
CA ASP A 312 22.03 18.62 7.92
C ASP A 312 21.78 18.38 9.42
N LYS A 313 20.69 18.92 9.95
CA LYS A 313 20.35 18.72 11.36
C LYS A 313 20.08 17.26 11.67
N VAL A 314 19.31 16.57 10.82
CA VAL A 314 19.00 15.14 10.98
C VAL A 314 20.29 14.32 10.85
N HIS A 315 21.14 14.65 9.89
CA HIS A 315 22.44 13.99 9.72
C HIS A 315 23.31 14.13 10.97
N GLN A 316 23.42 15.34 11.55
CA GLN A 316 24.19 15.58 12.77
C GLN A 316 23.61 14.82 13.99
N ILE A 317 22.27 14.73 14.11
CA ILE A 317 21.64 13.89 15.12
C ILE A 317 22.06 12.43 14.91
N GLY A 318 22.00 11.93 13.68
CA GLY A 318 22.42 10.57 13.35
C GLY A 318 23.88 10.29 13.74
N LEU A 319 24.80 11.19 13.41
CA LEU A 319 26.20 11.05 13.79
C LEU A 319 26.42 11.01 15.30
N SER A 320 25.73 11.90 16.04
CA SER A 320 25.84 11.95 17.52
C SER A 320 25.26 10.68 18.16
N GLU A 321 24.11 10.18 17.67
CA GLU A 321 23.51 8.96 18.19
C GLU A 321 24.34 7.72 17.88
N VAL A 322 24.90 7.62 16.68
CA VAL A 322 25.84 6.52 16.36
C VAL A 322 27.05 6.54 17.28
N ALA A 323 27.61 7.73 17.58
CA ALA A 323 28.73 7.84 18.50
C ALA A 323 28.31 7.42 19.94
N ARG A 324 27.16 7.89 20.42
CA ARG A 324 26.59 7.53 21.71
C ARG A 324 26.39 6.01 21.83
N ILE A 325 25.70 5.43 20.86
CA ILE A 325 25.40 3.98 20.83
C ILE A 325 26.70 3.16 20.79
N LYS A 326 27.68 3.54 19.98
CA LYS A 326 28.97 2.86 19.95
C LYS A 326 29.67 2.87 21.31
N THR A 327 29.62 3.99 22.05
CA THR A 327 30.19 4.07 23.40
C THR A 327 29.46 3.11 24.36
N GLU A 328 28.13 3.13 24.37
CA GLU A 328 27.35 2.23 25.22
C GLU A 328 27.59 0.74 24.87
N MET A 329 27.72 0.43 23.59
CA MET A 329 28.08 -0.95 23.18
C MET A 329 29.45 -1.36 23.70
N TRP A 330 30.46 -0.48 23.65
CA TRP A 330 31.78 -0.75 24.21
C TRP A 330 31.74 -0.94 25.72
N ASP A 331 30.96 -0.13 26.44
CA ASP A 331 30.81 -0.26 27.89
C ASP A 331 30.18 -1.61 28.24
N LEU A 332 29.13 -2.03 27.54
CA LEU A 332 28.50 -3.36 27.72
C LEU A 332 29.46 -4.50 27.41
N LEU A 333 30.15 -4.42 26.28
CA LEU A 333 31.13 -5.45 25.90
C LEU A 333 32.29 -5.54 26.90
N THR A 334 32.68 -4.41 27.49
CA THR A 334 33.70 -4.38 28.54
C THR A 334 33.19 -5.07 29.81
N LEU A 335 31.96 -4.76 30.23
CA LEU A 335 31.31 -5.35 31.39
C LEU A 335 31.18 -6.87 31.25
N GLU A 336 30.88 -7.36 30.05
CA GLU A 336 30.69 -8.78 29.72
C GLU A 336 32.02 -9.50 29.38
N GLY A 337 33.16 -8.80 29.42
CA GLY A 337 34.48 -9.39 29.17
C GLY A 337 34.83 -9.63 27.71
N TYR A 338 34.10 -9.02 26.77
CA TYR A 338 34.32 -9.15 25.33
C TYR A 338 35.13 -8.00 24.70
N ALA A 339 35.47 -6.98 25.49
CA ALA A 339 36.20 -5.83 24.97
C ALA A 339 37.61 -6.26 24.47
N ASP A 340 37.88 -5.99 23.21
CA ASP A 340 39.18 -6.21 22.58
C ASP A 340 39.48 -4.95 21.73
N THR A 341 40.30 -4.07 22.27
CA THR A 341 40.63 -2.81 21.64
C THR A 341 41.46 -2.97 20.36
N THR A 342 41.93 -4.17 20.04
CA THR A 342 42.62 -4.50 18.79
C THR A 342 41.65 -4.78 17.63
N LYS A 343 40.36 -4.91 17.92
CA LYS A 343 39.29 -5.21 16.97
C LYS A 343 38.29 -4.07 16.88
N THR A 344 37.64 -3.98 15.74
CA THR A 344 36.48 -3.11 15.58
C THR A 344 35.27 -3.69 16.29
N LEU A 345 34.32 -2.81 16.64
CA LEU A 345 33.05 -3.24 17.22
C LEU A 345 32.32 -4.29 16.35
N GLY A 346 32.35 -4.09 15.02
CA GLY A 346 31.75 -5.03 14.07
C GLY A 346 32.39 -6.44 14.12
N GLU A 347 33.71 -6.53 14.25
CA GLU A 347 34.39 -7.82 14.35
C GLU A 347 34.03 -8.56 15.66
N ILE A 348 33.89 -7.82 16.76
CA ILE A 348 33.48 -8.41 18.05
C ILE A 348 32.04 -8.93 17.97
N ILE A 349 31.12 -8.12 17.44
CA ILE A 349 29.72 -8.53 17.24
C ILE A 349 29.61 -9.72 16.30
N GLN A 350 30.36 -9.77 15.19
CA GLN A 350 30.41 -10.93 14.30
C GLN A 350 30.90 -12.21 15.00
N LYS A 351 31.83 -12.07 15.95
CA LYS A 351 32.29 -13.20 16.76
C LYS A 351 31.19 -13.66 17.71
N LEU A 352 30.54 -12.73 18.41
CA LEU A 352 29.42 -13.02 19.32
C LEU A 352 28.27 -13.73 18.61
N ASN A 353 27.90 -13.25 17.42
CA ASN A 353 26.82 -13.87 16.61
C ASN A 353 27.10 -15.31 16.18
N LYS A 354 28.33 -15.82 16.37
CA LYS A 354 28.70 -17.23 16.08
C LYS A 354 28.74 -18.10 17.32
N GLU A 355 28.52 -17.55 18.51
CA GLU A 355 28.50 -18.33 19.73
C GLU A 355 27.21 -19.18 19.78
N GLU A 356 27.38 -20.51 20.07
CA GLU A 356 26.27 -21.47 20.08
C GLU A 356 25.09 -21.03 20.97
N ARG A 357 25.36 -20.35 22.07
CA ARG A 357 24.34 -19.87 23.00
C ARG A 357 23.36 -18.84 22.42
N PHE A 358 23.71 -18.23 21.29
CA PHE A 358 22.84 -17.26 20.58
C PHE A 358 22.21 -17.86 19.31
N LEU A 359 22.49 -19.12 19.03
CA LEU A 359 22.02 -19.78 17.82
C LEU A 359 21.03 -20.89 18.17
N TYR A 360 19.88 -20.85 17.52
CA TYR A 360 18.99 -21.99 17.47
C TYR A 360 19.53 -23.03 16.50
N GLN A 361 19.19 -24.29 16.76
CA GLN A 361 19.57 -25.36 15.84
C GLN A 361 18.91 -25.19 14.47
N ASN A 362 19.66 -25.40 13.39
CA ASN A 362 19.10 -25.30 12.03
C ASN A 362 18.34 -26.58 11.64
N ASN A 363 17.28 -26.87 12.37
CA ASN A 363 16.34 -27.97 12.16
C ASN A 363 14.91 -27.47 12.45
N ASP A 364 13.92 -28.35 12.31
CA ASP A 364 12.51 -27.96 12.49
C ASP A 364 12.16 -27.64 13.95
N GLU A 365 12.83 -28.27 14.92
CA GLU A 365 12.71 -27.96 16.35
C GLU A 365 13.21 -26.54 16.62
N GLY A 366 14.42 -26.19 16.17
CA GLY A 366 14.99 -24.86 16.36
C GLY A 366 14.19 -23.75 15.66
N ARG A 367 13.61 -24.02 14.50
CA ARG A 367 12.69 -23.08 13.84
C ARG A 367 11.44 -22.84 14.66
N LYS A 368 10.91 -23.85 15.33
CA LYS A 368 9.77 -23.74 16.22
C LYS A 368 10.10 -22.92 17.47
N GLU A 369 11.27 -23.18 18.08
CA GLU A 369 11.75 -22.42 19.25
C GLU A 369 11.95 -20.93 18.99
N VAL A 370 12.22 -20.53 17.73
CA VAL A 370 12.32 -19.10 17.35
C VAL A 370 10.95 -18.41 17.35
N ILE A 371 9.86 -19.18 17.14
CA ILE A 371 8.50 -18.65 16.99
C ILE A 371 7.75 -18.63 18.34
N ASP A 372 8.05 -19.56 19.23
CA ASP A 372 7.46 -19.68 20.57
C ASP A 372 8.11 -18.68 21.54
#